data_dd6922f8f45b7a7c4620b465fb2c2aae
#
_entry.id   dd6922f8f45b7a7c4620b465fb2c2aae
#
_cell.length_a   1.000
_cell.length_b   1.000
_cell.length_c   1.000
_cell.angle_alpha   90.00
_cell.angle_beta   90.00
_cell.angle_gamma   90.00
#
_symmetry.space_group_name_H-M   'P 1'
#
loop_
_entity.id
_entity.type
_entity.pdbx_description
1 polymer ?
#
loop_
_entity_poly.entity_id
_entity_poly.type
_entity_poly.pdbx_seq_one_letter_code
_entity_poly.pdbx_strand_id
1 'polypeptide(L)'
;MGETEAYYRDKCAVITGGASGIGLALAETILSYGAKTVILVDINEANLLRESERLNAARPGQTLGIRCDVTNEEEVKGMIGQAAEFGAGRIDLLFNNAGAGFGGQFDKQTNGDWEKAFALNFYGAIYGIRSVLPVMRAQGGGHIVNIISGIAFYPMAQQTMYSATKAALNGLTLALRYELWDENIRLTSATPGTVATAIWGDTEAPPGSQSPEESARMILSGVAKNERLVFGDETDASGSRSCFNPDAAKAVDDYLLNVARKRRRGEWAV
;
A
#
# COMPACT_ATOMS: atom_id res chain seq x y z
N MET A 1 -6.99 -25.94 4.50
CA MET A 1 -7.08 -24.46 4.54
C MET A 1 -5.86 -23.96 5.30
N GLY A 2 -5.07 -23.10 4.69
CA GLY A 2 -3.86 -22.57 5.32
C GLY A 2 -4.19 -21.53 6.41
N GLU A 3 -3.26 -21.26 7.32
CA GLU A 3 -3.42 -20.22 8.37
C GLU A 3 -3.71 -18.85 7.78
N THR A 4 -3.08 -18.51 6.66
CA THR A 4 -3.30 -17.24 5.94
C THR A 4 -4.76 -17.12 5.47
N GLU A 5 -5.32 -18.13 4.83
CA GLU A 5 -6.71 -18.12 4.37
C GLU A 5 -7.69 -18.00 5.54
N ALA A 6 -7.43 -18.73 6.63
CA ALA A 6 -8.26 -18.68 7.85
C ALA A 6 -8.31 -17.27 8.46
N TYR A 7 -7.22 -16.51 8.38
CA TYR A 7 -7.16 -15.13 8.89
C TYR A 7 -8.13 -14.20 8.17
N TYR A 8 -8.29 -14.33 6.84
CA TYR A 8 -9.12 -13.44 6.02
C TYR A 8 -10.60 -13.85 5.95
N ARG A 9 -10.92 -15.08 6.34
CA ARG A 9 -12.30 -15.59 6.31
C ARG A 9 -13.24 -14.70 7.11
N ASP A 10 -14.41 -14.45 6.53
CA ASP A 10 -15.52 -13.68 7.10
C ASP A 10 -15.20 -12.21 7.46
N LYS A 11 -14.05 -11.69 7.03
CA LYS A 11 -13.63 -10.30 7.26
C LYS A 11 -14.19 -9.34 6.22
N CYS A 12 -14.36 -8.09 6.66
CA CYS A 12 -14.64 -6.93 5.83
C CYS A 12 -13.33 -6.17 5.57
N ALA A 13 -12.94 -6.01 4.31
CA ALA A 13 -11.72 -5.33 3.91
C ALA A 13 -11.99 -4.11 3.03
N VAL A 14 -11.33 -2.98 3.34
CA VAL A 14 -11.32 -1.76 2.52
C VAL A 14 -9.95 -1.59 1.90
N ILE A 15 -9.87 -1.33 0.59
CA ILE A 15 -8.61 -1.22 -0.14
C ILE A 15 -8.63 0.04 -1.00
N THR A 16 -7.80 1.03 -0.67
CA THR A 16 -7.63 2.23 -1.50
C THR A 16 -6.70 1.96 -2.67
N GLY A 17 -6.94 2.58 -3.83
CA GLY A 17 -6.29 2.20 -5.09
C GLY A 17 -6.69 0.77 -5.50
N GLY A 18 -7.94 0.37 -5.19
CA GLY A 18 -8.41 -1.00 -5.30
C GLY A 18 -8.87 -1.42 -6.70
N ALA A 19 -8.92 -0.49 -7.67
CA ALA A 19 -9.42 -0.78 -9.01
C ALA A 19 -8.33 -1.17 -10.02
N SER A 20 -7.10 -1.33 -9.58
CA SER A 20 -5.98 -1.75 -10.45
C SER A 20 -4.78 -2.29 -9.67
N GLY A 21 -3.86 -2.92 -10.38
CA GLY A 21 -2.54 -3.33 -9.88
C GLY A 21 -2.60 -4.12 -8.57
N ILE A 22 -1.74 -3.75 -7.62
CA ILE A 22 -1.60 -4.44 -6.33
C ILE A 22 -2.90 -4.38 -5.51
N GLY A 23 -3.60 -3.23 -5.51
CA GLY A 23 -4.86 -3.08 -4.78
C GLY A 23 -5.95 -4.03 -5.27
N LEU A 24 -6.09 -4.19 -6.59
CA LEU A 24 -7.03 -5.14 -7.16
C LEU A 24 -6.63 -6.59 -6.86
N ALA A 25 -5.35 -6.92 -6.98
CA ALA A 25 -4.85 -8.26 -6.67
C ALA A 25 -5.02 -8.61 -5.18
N LEU A 26 -4.84 -7.64 -4.26
CA LEU A 26 -5.19 -7.82 -2.84
C LEU A 26 -6.67 -8.15 -2.67
N ALA A 27 -7.56 -7.39 -3.34
CA ALA A 27 -9.00 -7.60 -3.27
C ALA A 27 -9.41 -8.99 -3.74
N GLU A 28 -8.93 -9.42 -4.90
CA GLU A 28 -9.21 -10.74 -5.48
C GLU A 28 -8.71 -11.86 -4.58
N THR A 29 -7.49 -11.72 -4.06
CA THR A 29 -6.89 -12.73 -3.20
C THR A 29 -7.64 -12.83 -1.86
N ILE A 30 -8.00 -11.70 -1.23
CA ILE A 30 -8.78 -11.68 0.02
C ILE A 30 -10.15 -12.31 -0.18
N LEU A 31 -10.84 -12.03 -1.29
CA LEU A 31 -12.09 -12.69 -1.66
C LEU A 31 -11.91 -14.20 -1.85
N SER A 32 -10.82 -14.63 -2.49
CA SER A 32 -10.52 -16.05 -2.68
C SER A 32 -10.28 -16.78 -1.35
N TYR A 33 -9.78 -16.09 -0.33
CA TYR A 33 -9.58 -16.60 1.03
C TYR A 33 -10.87 -16.61 1.87
N GLY A 34 -12.00 -16.22 1.28
CA GLY A 34 -13.31 -16.31 1.92
C GLY A 34 -13.69 -15.08 2.76
N ALA A 35 -13.16 -13.91 2.44
CA ALA A 35 -13.64 -12.67 3.05
C ALA A 35 -15.15 -12.50 2.81
N LYS A 36 -15.83 -11.90 3.79
CA LYS A 36 -17.26 -11.63 3.70
C LYS A 36 -17.56 -10.52 2.70
N THR A 37 -16.80 -9.42 2.77
CA THR A 37 -16.94 -8.28 1.88
C THR A 37 -15.59 -7.63 1.59
N VAL A 38 -15.43 -7.10 0.38
CA VAL A 38 -14.29 -6.27 -0.04
C VAL A 38 -14.80 -4.98 -0.67
N ILE A 39 -14.31 -3.87 -0.17
CA ILE A 39 -14.64 -2.55 -0.67
C ILE A 39 -13.45 -2.03 -1.49
N LEU A 40 -13.67 -1.87 -2.80
CA LEU A 40 -12.73 -1.23 -3.72
C LEU A 40 -12.90 0.28 -3.63
N VAL A 41 -11.83 1.00 -3.36
CA VAL A 41 -11.83 2.46 -3.32
C VAL A 41 -10.83 2.99 -4.34
N ASP A 42 -11.28 3.82 -5.27
CA ASP A 42 -10.39 4.37 -6.29
C ASP A 42 -10.91 5.74 -6.77
N ILE A 43 -10.02 6.55 -7.32
CA ILE A 43 -10.41 7.81 -7.98
C ILE A 43 -10.87 7.55 -9.43
N ASN A 44 -10.44 6.47 -10.05
CA ASN A 44 -10.80 6.09 -11.41
C ASN A 44 -12.14 5.34 -11.42
N GLU A 45 -13.21 6.08 -11.62
CA GLU A 45 -14.60 5.58 -11.59
C GLU A 45 -14.85 4.49 -12.64
N ALA A 46 -14.30 4.62 -13.85
CA ALA A 46 -14.51 3.64 -14.92
C ALA A 46 -13.88 2.29 -14.57
N ASN A 47 -12.64 2.27 -14.05
CA ASN A 47 -12.02 1.04 -13.61
C ASN A 47 -12.75 0.46 -12.40
N LEU A 48 -13.13 1.31 -11.45
CA LEU A 48 -13.84 0.91 -10.25
C LEU A 48 -15.16 0.21 -10.54
N LEU A 49 -15.97 0.78 -11.45
CA LEU A 49 -17.23 0.18 -11.87
C LEU A 49 -16.99 -1.18 -12.54
N ARG A 50 -16.10 -1.23 -13.52
CA ARG A 50 -15.78 -2.47 -14.24
C ARG A 50 -15.33 -3.59 -13.28
N GLU A 51 -14.41 -3.31 -12.37
CA GLU A 51 -13.86 -4.35 -11.52
C GLU A 51 -14.84 -4.76 -10.40
N SER A 52 -15.60 -3.81 -9.84
CA SER A 52 -16.62 -4.16 -8.85
C SER A 52 -17.75 -5.01 -9.45
N GLU A 53 -18.19 -4.71 -10.67
CA GLU A 53 -19.18 -5.53 -11.39
C GLU A 53 -18.62 -6.92 -11.70
N ARG A 54 -17.39 -7.01 -12.19
CA ARG A 54 -16.71 -8.28 -12.49
C ARG A 54 -16.59 -9.17 -11.25
N LEU A 55 -16.18 -8.61 -10.11
CA LEU A 55 -16.05 -9.36 -8.87
C LEU A 55 -17.42 -9.79 -8.32
N ASN A 56 -18.42 -8.92 -8.42
CA ASN A 56 -19.80 -9.26 -8.01
C ASN A 56 -20.45 -10.31 -8.93
N ALA A 57 -20.10 -10.36 -10.21
CA ALA A 57 -20.57 -11.41 -11.10
C ALA A 57 -20.10 -12.81 -10.64
N ALA A 58 -18.86 -12.88 -10.11
CA ALA A 58 -18.30 -14.11 -9.57
C ALA A 58 -18.78 -14.42 -8.14
N ARG A 59 -19.04 -13.38 -7.34
CA ARG A 59 -19.40 -13.46 -5.91
C ARG A 59 -20.44 -12.39 -5.56
N PRO A 60 -21.73 -12.65 -5.82
CA PRO A 60 -22.78 -11.64 -5.67
C PRO A 60 -22.86 -11.03 -4.27
N GLY A 61 -22.90 -9.70 -4.21
CA GLY A 61 -23.06 -8.95 -2.97
C GLY A 61 -21.82 -8.89 -2.05
N GLN A 62 -20.67 -9.36 -2.51
CA GLN A 62 -19.45 -9.33 -1.71
C GLN A 62 -18.52 -8.14 -2.01
N THR A 63 -18.77 -7.38 -3.08
CA THR A 63 -17.92 -6.25 -3.48
C THR A 63 -18.72 -4.97 -3.63
N LEU A 64 -18.20 -3.88 -3.07
CA LEU A 64 -18.69 -2.51 -3.26
C LEU A 64 -17.57 -1.67 -3.86
N GLY A 65 -17.87 -0.90 -4.91
CA GLY A 65 -16.99 0.12 -5.46
C GLY A 65 -17.36 1.50 -4.91
N ILE A 66 -16.41 2.24 -4.34
CA ILE A 66 -16.61 3.61 -3.86
C ILE A 66 -15.59 4.54 -4.51
N ARG A 67 -16.07 5.50 -5.31
CA ARG A 67 -15.20 6.56 -5.83
C ARG A 67 -14.78 7.48 -4.69
N CYS A 68 -13.47 7.68 -4.52
CA CYS A 68 -12.92 8.57 -3.50
C CYS A 68 -11.54 9.10 -3.92
N ASP A 69 -11.36 10.41 -3.79
CA ASP A 69 -10.03 11.02 -3.81
C ASP A 69 -9.47 10.97 -2.38
N VAL A 70 -8.47 10.10 -2.16
CA VAL A 70 -7.85 9.94 -0.83
C VAL A 70 -7.10 11.18 -0.34
N THR A 71 -6.85 12.17 -1.19
CA THR A 71 -6.26 13.46 -0.79
C THR A 71 -7.27 14.40 -0.15
N ASN A 72 -8.57 14.07 -0.21
CA ASN A 72 -9.66 14.82 0.39
C ASN A 72 -10.16 14.12 1.67
N GLU A 73 -9.91 14.71 2.83
CA GLU A 73 -10.25 14.14 4.14
C GLU A 73 -11.75 13.84 4.30
N GLU A 74 -12.63 14.73 3.80
CA GLU A 74 -14.09 14.55 3.91
C GLU A 74 -14.58 13.41 2.98
N GLU A 75 -14.00 13.25 1.78
CA GLU A 75 -14.32 12.11 0.93
C GLU A 75 -13.90 10.79 1.60
N VAL A 76 -12.71 10.76 2.22
CA VAL A 76 -12.22 9.58 2.95
C VAL A 76 -13.13 9.23 4.12
N LYS A 77 -13.57 10.21 4.89
CA LYS A 77 -14.51 10.01 5.99
C LYS A 77 -15.86 9.46 5.51
N GLY A 78 -16.39 10.02 4.43
CA GLY A 78 -17.62 9.55 3.81
C GLY A 78 -17.48 8.11 3.28
N MET A 79 -16.36 7.79 2.64
CA MET A 79 -16.02 6.47 2.14
C MET A 79 -15.98 5.42 3.27
N ILE A 80 -15.32 5.72 4.38
CA ILE A 80 -15.28 4.81 5.55
C ILE A 80 -16.69 4.59 6.12
N GLY A 81 -17.55 5.62 6.16
CA GLY A 81 -18.94 5.48 6.58
C GLY A 81 -19.73 4.49 5.69
N GLN A 82 -19.65 4.65 4.37
CA GLN A 82 -20.29 3.76 3.41
C GLN A 82 -19.73 2.32 3.50
N ALA A 83 -18.41 2.19 3.65
CA ALA A 83 -17.76 0.90 3.80
C ALA A 83 -18.20 0.17 5.08
N ALA A 84 -18.33 0.89 6.19
CA ALA A 84 -18.83 0.33 7.45
C ALA A 84 -20.29 -0.11 7.30
N GLU A 85 -21.14 0.68 6.65
CA GLU A 85 -22.53 0.30 6.39
C GLU A 85 -22.61 -1.00 5.56
N PHE A 86 -21.86 -1.09 4.46
CA PHE A 86 -21.81 -2.29 3.64
C PHE A 86 -21.24 -3.50 4.40
N GLY A 87 -20.28 -3.29 5.30
CA GLY A 87 -19.70 -4.28 6.18
C GLY A 87 -20.57 -4.66 7.40
N ALA A 88 -21.83 -4.19 7.45
CA ALA A 88 -22.72 -4.39 8.59
C ALA A 88 -22.15 -3.86 9.92
N GLY A 89 -21.63 -2.65 9.90
CA GLY A 89 -21.03 -1.96 11.03
C GLY A 89 -19.55 -2.29 11.28
N ARG A 90 -18.90 -3.05 10.40
CA ARG A 90 -17.53 -3.55 10.60
C ARG A 90 -16.59 -3.18 9.45
N ILE A 91 -15.35 -2.90 9.82
CA ILE A 91 -14.18 -2.87 8.92
C ILE A 91 -13.05 -3.58 9.65
N ASP A 92 -12.77 -4.82 9.27
CA ASP A 92 -11.73 -5.62 9.91
C ASP A 92 -10.33 -5.28 9.39
N LEU A 93 -10.24 -4.89 8.10
CA LEU A 93 -8.99 -4.62 7.41
C LEU A 93 -9.09 -3.31 6.63
N LEU A 94 -8.09 -2.43 6.80
CA LEU A 94 -7.90 -1.26 5.94
C LEU A 94 -6.53 -1.35 5.27
N PHE A 95 -6.52 -1.41 3.94
CA PHE A 95 -5.30 -1.30 3.15
C PHE A 95 -5.19 0.12 2.56
N ASN A 96 -4.31 0.93 3.11
CA ASN A 96 -3.89 2.19 2.51
C ASN A 96 -2.87 1.88 1.42
N ASN A 97 -3.37 1.58 0.22
CA ASN A 97 -2.58 1.18 -0.92
C ASN A 97 -2.50 2.27 -2.00
N ALA A 98 -3.47 3.18 -2.07
CA ALA A 98 -3.44 4.29 -3.02
C ALA A 98 -2.14 5.08 -2.91
N GLY A 99 -1.49 5.31 -4.05
CA GLY A 99 -0.23 6.01 -4.13
C GLY A 99 0.33 6.04 -5.54
N ALA A 100 1.33 6.88 -5.75
CA ALA A 100 2.03 7.02 -7.03
C ALA A 100 3.54 7.22 -6.82
N GLY A 101 4.30 6.90 -7.86
CA GLY A 101 5.71 7.25 -7.95
C GLY A 101 5.87 8.75 -8.23
N PHE A 102 6.78 9.40 -7.51
CA PHE A 102 7.14 10.80 -7.72
C PHE A 102 8.64 10.89 -7.95
N GLY A 103 9.03 11.33 -9.13
CA GLY A 103 10.43 11.41 -9.53
C GLY A 103 10.81 12.78 -10.07
N GLY A 104 12.09 12.94 -10.41
CA GLY A 104 12.66 14.12 -11.03
C GLY A 104 13.88 14.68 -10.30
N GLN A 105 14.60 15.58 -10.97
CA GLN A 105 15.77 16.26 -10.40
C GLN A 105 15.31 17.18 -9.26
N PHE A 106 15.99 17.10 -8.10
CA PHE A 106 15.59 17.80 -6.89
C PHE A 106 15.45 19.32 -7.07
N ASP A 107 16.37 19.94 -7.78
CA ASP A 107 16.39 21.38 -8.04
C ASP A 107 15.31 21.85 -9.04
N LYS A 108 14.59 20.92 -9.67
CA LYS A 108 13.46 21.18 -10.56
C LYS A 108 12.10 20.94 -9.89
N GLN A 109 12.08 20.33 -8.70
CA GLN A 109 10.87 20.06 -7.97
C GLN A 109 10.35 21.31 -7.28
N THR A 110 9.07 21.62 -7.48
CA THR A 110 8.39 22.75 -6.82
C THR A 110 7.80 22.32 -5.48
N ASN A 111 7.49 23.30 -4.61
CA ASN A 111 6.75 23.02 -3.38
C ASN A 111 5.39 22.34 -3.67
N GLY A 112 4.71 22.73 -4.76
CA GLY A 112 3.46 22.09 -5.16
C GLY A 112 3.61 20.62 -5.55
N ASP A 113 4.76 20.20 -6.09
CA ASP A 113 5.02 18.79 -6.35
C ASP A 113 5.20 18.01 -5.05
N TRP A 114 5.91 18.58 -4.08
CA TRP A 114 6.06 18.02 -2.74
C TRP A 114 4.72 17.90 -2.01
N GLU A 115 3.90 18.95 -2.05
CA GLU A 115 2.56 18.97 -1.46
C GLU A 115 1.68 17.84 -2.06
N LYS A 116 1.67 17.69 -3.38
CA LYS A 116 0.93 16.61 -4.06
C LYS A 116 1.44 15.22 -3.65
N ALA A 117 2.76 15.03 -3.61
CA ALA A 117 3.35 13.76 -3.22
C ALA A 117 2.97 13.36 -1.79
N PHE A 118 3.05 14.30 -0.85
CA PHE A 118 2.65 14.06 0.54
C PHE A 118 1.14 13.91 0.69
N ALA A 119 0.33 14.70 -0.02
CA ALA A 119 -1.12 14.58 0.02
C ALA A 119 -1.57 13.16 -0.34
N LEU A 120 -1.05 12.60 -1.44
CA LEU A 120 -1.43 11.27 -1.90
C LEU A 120 -0.79 10.16 -1.06
N ASN A 121 0.54 10.13 -0.94
CA ASN A 121 1.26 8.98 -0.40
C ASN A 121 1.31 8.93 1.14
N PHE A 122 0.96 10.02 1.82
CA PHE A 122 1.09 10.13 3.27
C PHE A 122 -0.22 10.60 3.95
N TYR A 123 -0.73 11.76 3.58
CA TYR A 123 -1.94 12.28 4.23
C TYR A 123 -3.17 11.44 3.93
N GLY A 124 -3.30 10.88 2.72
CA GLY A 124 -4.40 9.96 2.39
C GLY A 124 -4.46 8.75 3.34
N ALA A 125 -3.30 8.19 3.70
CA ALA A 125 -3.24 7.12 4.70
C ALA A 125 -3.60 7.63 6.12
N ILE A 126 -3.17 8.84 6.51
CA ILE A 126 -3.57 9.45 7.79
C ILE A 126 -5.08 9.61 7.87
N TYR A 127 -5.72 10.12 6.82
CA TYR A 127 -7.17 10.29 6.77
C TYR A 127 -7.89 8.95 6.89
N GLY A 128 -7.42 7.91 6.17
CA GLY A 128 -7.93 6.55 6.29
C GLY A 128 -7.83 6.00 7.71
N ILE A 129 -6.65 6.13 8.33
CA ILE A 129 -6.39 5.69 9.71
C ILE A 129 -7.33 6.40 10.69
N ARG A 130 -7.35 7.73 10.67
CA ARG A 130 -8.21 8.52 11.58
C ARG A 130 -9.68 8.18 11.44
N SER A 131 -10.15 8.00 10.20
CA SER A 131 -11.56 7.72 9.94
C SER A 131 -11.97 6.29 10.34
N VAL A 132 -11.07 5.29 10.23
CA VAL A 132 -11.41 3.90 10.57
C VAL A 132 -11.28 3.59 12.06
N LEU A 133 -10.45 4.32 12.81
CA LEU A 133 -10.21 4.07 14.23
C LEU A 133 -11.49 4.01 15.07
N PRO A 134 -12.49 4.93 14.93
CA PRO A 134 -13.73 4.82 15.69
C PRO A 134 -14.49 3.52 15.41
N VAL A 135 -14.51 3.05 14.16
CA VAL A 135 -15.17 1.78 13.77
C VAL A 135 -14.43 0.60 14.40
N MET A 136 -13.10 0.56 14.26
CA MET A 136 -12.29 -0.52 14.81
C MET A 136 -12.35 -0.58 16.34
N ARG A 137 -12.39 0.57 17.03
CA ARG A 137 -12.60 0.64 18.48
C ARG A 137 -13.95 0.11 18.90
N ALA A 138 -15.01 0.50 18.21
CA ALA A 138 -16.38 0.04 18.53
C ALA A 138 -16.56 -1.47 18.35
N GLN A 139 -15.84 -2.08 17.41
CA GLN A 139 -15.89 -3.53 17.14
C GLN A 139 -14.86 -4.36 17.93
N GLY A 140 -13.98 -3.72 18.71
CA GLY A 140 -12.98 -4.37 19.55
C GLY A 140 -11.67 -4.75 18.85
N GLY A 141 -11.34 -4.09 17.74
CA GLY A 141 -10.06 -4.26 17.06
C GLY A 141 -10.13 -4.24 15.53
N GLY A 142 -8.98 -4.33 14.90
CA GLY A 142 -8.84 -4.34 13.45
C GLY A 142 -7.38 -4.39 13.02
N HIS A 143 -7.13 -4.40 11.71
CA HIS A 143 -5.78 -4.38 11.18
C HIS A 143 -5.65 -3.37 10.03
N ILE A 144 -4.75 -2.42 10.18
CA ILE A 144 -4.43 -1.40 9.19
C ILE A 144 -3.10 -1.76 8.52
N VAL A 145 -3.10 -1.80 7.21
CA VAL A 145 -1.93 -2.12 6.40
C VAL A 145 -1.58 -0.92 5.52
N ASN A 146 -0.40 -0.36 5.70
CA ASN A 146 0.09 0.73 4.87
C ASN A 146 1.07 0.19 3.82
N ILE A 147 0.75 0.36 2.54
CA ILE A 147 1.63 -0.03 1.46
C ILE A 147 2.69 1.05 1.27
N ILE A 148 3.89 0.72 1.72
CA ILE A 148 5.08 1.55 1.57
C ILE A 148 5.85 1.17 0.30
N SER A 149 7.18 1.16 0.34
CA SER A 149 8.07 0.68 -0.72
C SER A 149 9.44 0.41 -0.11
N GLY A 150 10.25 -0.44 -0.72
CA GLY A 150 11.65 -0.63 -0.37
C GLY A 150 12.44 0.67 -0.35
N ILE A 151 12.05 1.64 -1.21
CA ILE A 151 12.67 2.98 -1.26
C ILE A 151 12.54 3.78 0.06
N ALA A 152 11.68 3.35 0.99
CA ALA A 152 11.61 3.91 2.33
C ALA A 152 12.89 3.62 3.15
N PHE A 153 13.64 2.60 2.78
CA PHE A 153 14.85 2.12 3.46
C PHE A 153 16.10 2.38 2.67
N TYR A 154 16.08 2.21 1.35
CA TYR A 154 17.20 2.49 0.43
C TYR A 154 16.81 3.56 -0.60
N PRO A 155 16.84 4.84 -0.19
CA PRO A 155 16.38 5.95 -1.02
C PRO A 155 17.26 6.12 -2.26
N MET A 156 16.63 6.39 -3.41
CA MET A 156 17.32 6.50 -4.69
C MET A 156 17.32 7.94 -5.22
N ALA A 157 18.38 8.30 -5.93
CA ALA A 157 18.47 9.57 -6.63
C ALA A 157 17.29 9.77 -7.59
N GLN A 158 16.82 11.01 -7.73
CA GLN A 158 15.67 11.42 -8.55
C GLN A 158 14.32 10.83 -8.11
N GLN A 159 14.26 10.21 -6.94
CA GLN A 159 13.01 9.76 -6.28
C GLN A 159 12.91 10.34 -4.86
N THR A 160 13.43 11.52 -4.62
CA THR A 160 13.51 12.15 -3.30
C THR A 160 12.14 12.31 -2.63
N MET A 161 11.14 12.83 -3.35
CA MET A 161 9.77 12.97 -2.83
C MET A 161 9.16 11.61 -2.49
N TYR A 162 9.29 10.64 -3.39
CA TYR A 162 8.74 9.30 -3.20
C TYR A 162 9.39 8.61 -1.99
N SER A 163 10.72 8.65 -1.91
CA SER A 163 11.47 8.12 -0.76
C SER A 163 11.03 8.77 0.56
N ALA A 164 10.92 10.10 0.58
CA ALA A 164 10.52 10.84 1.77
C ALA A 164 9.10 10.48 2.22
N THR A 165 8.14 10.42 1.30
CA THR A 165 6.75 10.08 1.62
C THR A 165 6.60 8.66 2.16
N LYS A 166 7.30 7.69 1.55
CA LYS A 166 7.23 6.28 1.97
C LYS A 166 7.99 6.03 3.27
N ALA A 167 9.10 6.73 3.51
CA ALA A 167 9.80 6.69 4.80
C ALA A 167 8.95 7.30 5.92
N ALA A 168 8.28 8.44 5.67
CA ALA A 168 7.37 9.05 6.62
C ALA A 168 6.20 8.12 6.97
N LEU A 169 5.59 7.47 5.97
CA LEU A 169 4.50 6.52 6.16
C LEU A 169 4.94 5.30 6.97
N ASN A 170 6.15 4.78 6.72
CA ASN A 170 6.71 3.69 7.52
C ASN A 170 6.90 4.10 8.98
N GLY A 171 7.51 5.27 9.24
CA GLY A 171 7.70 5.78 10.61
C GLY A 171 6.39 5.95 11.36
N LEU A 172 5.37 6.55 10.72
CA LEU A 172 4.02 6.66 11.26
C LEU A 172 3.43 5.30 11.61
N THR A 173 3.50 4.33 10.68
CA THR A 173 2.94 2.99 10.87
C THR A 173 3.54 2.28 12.07
N LEU A 174 4.86 2.32 12.18
CA LEU A 174 5.58 1.64 13.26
C LEU A 174 5.33 2.31 14.63
N ALA A 175 5.19 3.62 14.68
CA ALA A 175 4.84 4.34 15.92
C ALA A 175 3.41 3.99 16.38
N LEU A 176 2.43 4.12 15.48
CA LEU A 176 1.02 3.83 15.78
C LEU A 176 0.79 2.36 16.12
N ARG A 177 1.59 1.42 15.59
CA ARG A 177 1.49 0.01 15.94
C ARG A 177 1.57 -0.24 17.45
N TYR A 178 2.45 0.48 18.13
CA TYR A 178 2.63 0.33 19.58
C TYR A 178 1.66 1.21 20.36
N GLU A 179 1.31 2.37 19.84
CA GLU A 179 0.32 3.26 20.46
C GLU A 179 -1.08 2.61 20.56
N LEU A 180 -1.47 1.84 19.53
CA LEU A 180 -2.80 1.22 19.44
C LEU A 180 -2.81 -0.27 19.82
N TRP A 181 -1.68 -0.80 20.31
CA TRP A 181 -1.52 -2.25 20.57
C TRP A 181 -2.53 -2.78 21.56
N ASP A 182 -2.77 -2.07 22.66
CA ASP A 182 -3.68 -2.49 23.73
C ASP A 182 -5.15 -2.32 23.36
N GLU A 183 -5.44 -1.56 22.29
CA GLU A 183 -6.77 -1.44 21.70
C GLU A 183 -7.11 -2.61 20.72
N ASN A 184 -6.24 -3.62 20.64
CA ASN A 184 -6.34 -4.72 19.66
C ASN A 184 -6.38 -4.23 18.19
N ILE A 185 -5.80 -3.06 17.90
CA ILE A 185 -5.65 -2.53 16.55
C ILE A 185 -4.21 -2.77 16.11
N ARG A 186 -4.05 -3.57 15.06
CA ARG A 186 -2.76 -3.95 14.50
C ARG A 186 -2.40 -3.05 13.33
N LEU A 187 -1.11 -2.74 13.20
CA LEU A 187 -0.59 -2.02 12.03
C LEU A 187 0.58 -2.78 11.41
N THR A 188 0.59 -2.86 10.10
CA THR A 188 1.68 -3.46 9.31
C THR A 188 2.12 -2.49 8.22
N SER A 189 3.43 -2.27 8.10
CA SER A 189 4.04 -1.70 6.89
C SER A 189 4.33 -2.83 5.91
N ALA A 190 3.96 -2.68 4.64
CA ALA A 190 4.27 -3.67 3.62
C ALA A 190 4.94 -3.03 2.41
N THR A 191 6.09 -3.56 2.00
CA THR A 191 6.69 -3.24 0.70
C THR A 191 6.17 -4.24 -0.31
N PRO A 192 5.69 -3.80 -1.48
CA PRO A 192 5.17 -4.72 -2.48
C PRO A 192 6.27 -5.44 -3.27
N GLY A 193 7.53 -5.02 -3.17
CA GLY A 193 8.60 -5.42 -4.08
C GLY A 193 8.53 -4.71 -5.42
N THR A 194 9.28 -5.19 -6.41
CA THR A 194 9.22 -4.70 -7.78
C THR A 194 8.09 -5.41 -8.52
N VAL A 195 7.01 -4.70 -8.82
CA VAL A 195 5.77 -5.28 -9.36
C VAL A 195 5.44 -4.69 -10.73
N ALA A 196 5.06 -5.54 -11.67
CA ALA A 196 4.61 -5.13 -13.01
C ALA A 196 3.20 -4.51 -12.95
N THR A 197 3.13 -3.19 -12.78
CA THR A 197 1.87 -2.43 -12.68
C THR A 197 1.94 -1.14 -13.48
N ALA A 198 0.83 -0.44 -13.61
CA ALA A 198 0.76 0.87 -14.26
C ALA A 198 1.59 1.98 -13.59
N ILE A 199 2.19 1.73 -12.43
CA ILE A 199 3.09 2.69 -11.75
C ILE A 199 4.32 3.05 -12.61
N TRP A 200 4.67 2.18 -13.57
CA TRP A 200 5.79 2.39 -14.49
C TRP A 200 5.46 3.35 -15.65
N GLY A 201 4.16 3.75 -15.79
CA GLY A 201 3.70 4.61 -16.89
C GLY A 201 3.96 3.97 -18.25
N ASP A 202 4.59 4.73 -19.16
CA ASP A 202 4.93 4.27 -20.51
C ASP A 202 6.24 3.43 -20.56
N THR A 203 6.90 3.21 -19.43
CA THR A 203 8.11 2.37 -19.35
C THR A 203 7.74 0.93 -19.03
N GLU A 204 8.48 -0.01 -19.60
CA GLU A 204 8.31 -1.42 -19.21
C GLU A 204 8.78 -1.63 -17.77
N ALA A 205 8.07 -2.53 -17.07
CA ALA A 205 8.50 -2.96 -15.74
C ALA A 205 9.89 -3.62 -15.82
N PRO A 206 10.76 -3.43 -14.82
CA PRO A 206 12.09 -4.04 -14.81
C PRO A 206 12.04 -5.56 -15.02
N PRO A 207 13.04 -6.16 -15.71
CA PRO A 207 13.14 -7.61 -15.82
C PRO A 207 13.15 -8.26 -14.42
N GLY A 208 12.38 -9.32 -14.26
CA GLY A 208 12.24 -10.01 -12.98
C GLY A 208 11.19 -9.39 -12.03
N SER A 209 10.45 -8.38 -12.48
CA SER A 209 9.27 -7.88 -11.74
C SER A 209 8.28 -9.01 -11.53
N GLN A 210 7.78 -9.11 -10.30
CA GLN A 210 6.73 -10.06 -9.97
C GLN A 210 5.36 -9.59 -10.46
N SER A 211 4.39 -10.49 -10.52
CA SER A 211 3.01 -10.13 -10.81
C SER A 211 2.34 -9.46 -9.60
N PRO A 212 1.27 -8.66 -9.82
CA PRO A 212 0.47 -8.11 -8.73
C PRO A 212 -0.08 -9.18 -7.77
N GLU A 213 -0.44 -10.35 -8.29
CA GLU A 213 -0.97 -11.48 -7.53
C GLU A 213 0.08 -12.14 -6.63
N GLU A 214 1.33 -12.24 -7.10
CA GLU A 214 2.46 -12.74 -6.30
C GLU A 214 2.75 -11.78 -5.14
N SER A 215 2.84 -10.48 -5.43
CA SER A 215 3.00 -9.45 -4.42
C SER A 215 1.87 -9.47 -3.39
N ALA A 216 0.62 -9.55 -3.84
CA ALA A 216 -0.54 -9.62 -2.95
C ALA A 216 -0.46 -10.82 -2.01
N ARG A 217 -0.14 -12.02 -2.51
CA ARG A 217 0.01 -13.22 -1.67
C ARG A 217 1.10 -13.07 -0.62
N MET A 218 2.25 -12.48 -0.97
CA MET A 218 3.34 -12.23 -0.02
C MET A 218 2.91 -11.24 1.07
N ILE A 219 2.31 -10.12 0.68
CA ILE A 219 1.78 -9.13 1.64
C ILE A 219 0.77 -9.78 2.58
N LEU A 220 -0.22 -10.48 2.04
CA LEU A 220 -1.28 -11.08 2.84
C LEU A 220 -0.77 -12.17 3.78
N SER A 221 0.26 -12.92 3.40
CA SER A 221 0.91 -13.90 4.29
C SER A 221 1.55 -13.24 5.51
N GLY A 222 2.29 -12.14 5.34
CA GLY A 222 2.91 -11.43 6.46
C GLY A 222 1.89 -10.70 7.34
N VAL A 223 0.84 -10.12 6.74
CA VAL A 223 -0.27 -9.49 7.47
C VAL A 223 -0.99 -10.50 8.35
N ALA A 224 -1.29 -11.69 7.85
CA ALA A 224 -1.94 -12.76 8.62
C ALA A 224 -1.12 -13.17 9.86
N LYS A 225 0.20 -13.10 9.78
CA LYS A 225 1.14 -13.35 10.90
C LYS A 225 1.33 -12.13 11.81
N ASN A 226 0.64 -11.03 11.53
CA ASN A 226 0.81 -9.77 12.25
C ASN A 226 2.27 -9.27 12.25
N GLU A 227 2.99 -9.46 11.16
CA GLU A 227 4.34 -8.93 11.01
C GLU A 227 4.32 -7.40 10.98
N ARG A 228 5.25 -6.76 11.70
CA ARG A 228 5.33 -5.30 11.72
C ARG A 228 5.77 -4.71 10.39
N LEU A 229 6.59 -5.48 9.64
CA LEU A 229 7.15 -5.12 8.35
C LEU A 229 7.17 -6.35 7.46
N VAL A 230 6.48 -6.28 6.35
CA VAL A 230 6.41 -7.32 5.32
C VAL A 230 7.19 -6.87 4.12
N PHE A 231 8.08 -7.70 3.62
CA PHE A 231 8.79 -7.49 2.36
C PHE A 231 8.16 -8.34 1.26
N GLY A 232 7.78 -7.69 0.16
CA GLY A 232 7.14 -8.34 -0.99
C GLY A 232 8.11 -9.14 -1.85
N ASP A 233 9.42 -8.88 -1.74
CA ASP A 233 10.46 -9.67 -2.40
C ASP A 233 11.79 -9.62 -1.62
N GLU A 234 12.74 -10.49 -2.01
CA GLU A 234 14.05 -10.55 -1.37
C GLU A 234 14.93 -9.33 -1.69
N THR A 235 14.69 -8.63 -2.81
CA THR A 235 15.40 -7.41 -3.15
C THR A 235 15.10 -6.31 -2.15
N ASP A 236 13.82 -6.08 -1.84
CA ASP A 236 13.41 -5.13 -0.80
C ASP A 236 13.94 -5.55 0.58
N ALA A 237 13.89 -6.84 0.90
CA ALA A 237 14.35 -7.35 2.19
C ALA A 237 15.87 -7.21 2.36
N SER A 238 16.66 -7.61 1.37
CA SER A 238 18.13 -7.55 1.44
C SER A 238 18.64 -6.11 1.34
N GLY A 239 18.06 -5.30 0.45
CA GLY A 239 18.37 -3.87 0.32
C GLY A 239 18.14 -3.12 1.61
N SER A 240 16.98 -3.33 2.25
CA SER A 240 16.63 -2.71 3.52
C SER A 240 17.60 -3.09 4.64
N ARG A 241 17.98 -4.37 4.75
CA ARG A 241 18.97 -4.83 5.75
C ARG A 241 20.34 -4.21 5.51
N SER A 242 20.76 -4.16 4.24
CA SER A 242 22.09 -3.67 3.85
C SER A 242 22.25 -2.18 4.10
N CYS A 243 21.21 -1.36 3.86
CA CYS A 243 21.27 0.09 4.08
C CYS A 243 21.51 0.49 5.55
N PHE A 244 21.14 -0.37 6.48
CA PHE A 244 21.36 -0.13 7.93
C PHE A 244 22.51 -0.95 8.51
N ASN A 245 23.25 -1.68 7.67
CA ASN A 245 24.42 -2.44 8.08
C ASN A 245 25.70 -1.63 7.81
N PRO A 246 26.45 -1.20 8.83
CA PRO A 246 27.70 -0.46 8.64
C PRO A 246 28.74 -1.19 7.80
N ASP A 247 28.79 -2.51 7.88
CA ASP A 247 29.74 -3.34 7.13
C ASP A 247 29.43 -3.37 5.63
N ALA A 248 28.17 -3.10 5.25
CA ALA A 248 27.72 -3.03 3.87
C ALA A 248 27.78 -1.61 3.28
N ALA A 249 28.05 -0.58 4.07
CA ALA A 249 27.93 0.83 3.69
C ALA A 249 28.59 1.14 2.35
N LYS A 250 29.84 0.71 2.15
CA LYS A 250 30.58 0.96 0.91
C LYS A 250 29.89 0.33 -0.33
N ALA A 251 29.42 -0.89 -0.21
CA ALA A 251 28.76 -1.59 -1.31
C ALA A 251 27.41 -0.92 -1.65
N VAL A 252 26.67 -0.48 -0.64
CA VAL A 252 25.42 0.27 -0.79
C VAL A 252 25.67 1.60 -1.47
N ASP A 253 26.68 2.37 -1.04
CA ASP A 253 27.06 3.65 -1.65
C ASP A 253 27.47 3.47 -3.11
N ASP A 254 28.31 2.49 -3.42
CA ASP A 254 28.75 2.18 -4.78
C ASP A 254 27.54 1.84 -5.69
N TYR A 255 26.58 1.06 -5.19
CA TYR A 255 25.35 0.73 -5.90
C TYR A 255 24.48 1.96 -6.14
N LEU A 256 24.15 2.72 -5.10
CA LEU A 256 23.28 3.89 -5.20
C LEU A 256 23.89 5.01 -6.06
N LEU A 257 25.22 5.20 -6.01
CA LEU A 257 25.94 6.11 -6.89
C LEU A 257 25.87 5.65 -8.36
N ASN A 258 25.99 4.35 -8.62
CA ASN A 258 25.83 3.82 -9.97
C ASN A 258 24.43 4.08 -10.52
N VAL A 259 23.39 3.82 -9.73
CA VAL A 259 21.99 4.15 -10.08
C VAL A 259 21.86 5.65 -10.36
N ALA A 260 22.39 6.51 -9.51
CA ALA A 260 22.32 7.95 -9.66
C ALA A 260 22.99 8.43 -10.98
N ARG A 261 24.16 7.85 -11.32
CA ARG A 261 24.89 8.15 -12.55
C ARG A 261 24.12 7.71 -13.81
N LYS A 262 23.51 6.51 -13.78
CA LYS A 262 22.66 6.01 -14.88
C LYS A 262 21.45 6.92 -15.09
N ARG A 263 20.70 7.24 -14.05
CA ARG A 263 19.53 8.13 -14.11
C ARG A 263 19.89 9.53 -14.61
N ARG A 264 21.06 10.05 -14.26
CA ARG A 264 21.54 11.34 -14.77
C ARG A 264 21.77 11.33 -16.29
N ARG A 265 22.09 10.17 -16.87
CA ARG A 265 22.23 9.99 -18.33
C ARG A 265 20.91 9.66 -19.02
N GLY A 266 19.78 9.68 -18.30
CA GLY A 266 18.47 9.30 -18.83
C GLY A 266 18.27 7.78 -18.93
N GLU A 267 19.19 6.98 -18.37
CA GLU A 267 19.04 5.53 -18.30
C GLU A 267 18.17 5.18 -17.09
N TRP A 268 17.13 4.39 -17.31
CA TRP A 268 16.36 3.87 -16.18
C TRP A 268 17.20 2.84 -15.40
N ALA A 269 17.23 2.97 -14.08
CA ALA A 269 17.92 2.03 -13.19
C ALA A 269 17.16 1.92 -11.85
N VAL A 270 17.00 0.70 -11.41
CA VAL A 270 16.44 0.33 -10.09
C VAL A 270 17.54 -0.32 -9.29
#